data_0f0e1a42c26cd62ef41689dd25bf938f
#
_entry.id   0f0e1a42c26cd62ef41689dd25bf938f
#
_cell.length_a   1.000
_cell.length_b   1.000
_cell.length_c   1.000
_cell.angle_alpha   90.00
_cell.angle_beta   90.00
_cell.angle_gamma   90.00
#
_symmetry.space_group_name_H-M   'P 1'
#
loop_
_entity.id
_entity.type
_entity.pdbx_description
1 polymer ?
#
loop_
_entity_poly.entity_id
_entity_poly.type
_entity_poly.pdbx_seq_one_letter_code
_entity_poly.pdbx_strand_id
1 'polypeptide(L)' 'MTKTCNDEQLKFSVYIINQISQFAKMPTAIIYQYLAESGVLDEYIISCYESLHTLGREYLVKDITGLLHDRGVVL' A
#
# COMPACT_ATOMS: atom_id res chain seq x y z
N MET A 1 -12.19 12.24 16.01
CA MET A 1 -10.88 11.77 16.31
C MET A 1 -10.30 10.94 15.17
N THR A 2 -9.10 11.19 14.88
CA THR A 2 -8.46 10.52 13.78
C THR A 2 -8.15 9.08 14.11
N LYS A 3 -8.43 8.21 13.20
CA LYS A 3 -8.04 6.85 13.36
C LYS A 3 -6.52 6.73 13.26
N THR A 4 -5.93 6.10 14.23
CA THR A 4 -4.48 5.89 14.23
C THR A 4 -4.19 4.43 13.99
N CYS A 5 -3.21 4.16 13.16
CA CYS A 5 -2.74 2.79 13.00
C CYS A 5 -1.70 2.50 14.08
N ASN A 6 -1.59 1.25 14.47
CA ASN A 6 -0.57 0.86 15.43
C ASN A 6 0.78 0.76 14.72
N ASP A 7 1.83 0.51 15.51
CA ASP A 7 3.19 0.47 14.97
C ASP A 7 3.35 -0.60 13.89
N GLU A 8 2.71 -1.73 14.06
CA GLU A 8 2.84 -2.81 13.10
C GLU A 8 2.17 -2.49 11.79
N GLN A 9 1.01 -1.84 11.85
CA GLN A 9 0.33 -1.40 10.64
C GLN A 9 1.14 -0.35 9.91
N LEU A 10 1.75 0.55 10.65
CA LEU A 10 2.59 1.59 10.06
C LEU A 10 3.82 0.98 9.40
N LYS A 11 4.49 0.05 10.08
CA LYS A 11 5.66 -0.61 9.51
C LYS A 11 5.30 -1.39 8.26
N PHE A 12 4.16 -2.05 8.28
CA PHE A 12 3.69 -2.80 7.12
C PHE A 12 3.42 -1.88 5.95
N SER A 13 2.80 -0.73 6.21
CA SER A 13 2.52 0.25 5.16
C SER A 13 3.80 0.76 4.52
N VAL A 14 4.81 1.07 5.35
CA VAL A 14 6.11 1.51 4.83
C VAL A 14 6.74 0.41 3.99
N TYR A 15 6.65 -0.82 4.47
CA TYR A 15 7.17 -1.96 3.72
C TYR A 15 6.53 -2.05 2.33
N ILE A 16 5.20 -1.95 2.27
CA ILE A 16 4.47 -2.02 1.01
C ILE A 16 4.87 -0.87 0.09
N ILE A 17 4.96 0.33 0.63
CA ILE A 17 5.36 1.50 -0.16
C ILE A 17 6.73 1.27 -0.78
N ASN A 18 7.68 0.75 0.01
CA ASN A 18 9.02 0.48 -0.50
C ASN A 18 9.01 -0.59 -1.58
N GLN A 19 8.23 -1.64 -1.41
CA GLN A 19 8.17 -2.71 -2.39
C GLN A 19 7.57 -2.23 -3.71
N ILE A 20 6.51 -1.44 -3.65
CA ILE A 20 5.89 -0.91 -4.85
C ILE A 20 6.81 0.10 -5.52
N SER A 21 7.49 0.91 -4.72
CA SER A 21 8.46 1.87 -5.25
C SER A 21 9.54 1.17 -6.07
N GLN A 22 10.05 0.05 -5.56
CA GLN A 22 11.05 -0.71 -6.30
C GLN A 22 10.47 -1.36 -7.55
N PHE A 23 9.27 -1.87 -7.45
CA PHE A 23 8.60 -2.50 -8.57
C PHE A 23 8.32 -1.50 -9.70
N ALA A 24 7.79 -0.35 -9.35
CA ALA A 24 7.41 0.68 -10.32
C ALA A 24 8.57 1.58 -10.69
N LYS A 25 9.69 1.51 -9.97
CA LYS A 25 10.85 2.36 -10.17
C LYS A 25 10.49 3.83 -10.02
N MET A 26 9.73 4.12 -8.98
CA MET A 26 9.25 5.47 -8.68
C MET A 26 9.61 5.82 -7.24
N PRO A 27 9.74 7.12 -6.93
CA PRO A 27 10.05 7.54 -5.55
C PRO A 27 8.95 7.09 -4.58
N THR A 28 9.36 6.77 -3.35
CA THR A 28 8.41 6.35 -2.33
C THR A 28 7.37 7.42 -2.03
N ALA A 29 7.77 8.70 -2.11
CA ALA A 29 6.82 9.79 -1.86
C ALA A 29 5.67 9.78 -2.85
N ILE A 30 5.95 9.47 -4.10
CA ILE A 30 4.92 9.40 -5.14
C ILE A 30 4.01 8.20 -4.89
N ILE A 31 4.60 7.07 -4.54
CA ILE A 31 3.82 5.86 -4.24
C ILE A 31 2.89 6.11 -3.05
N TYR A 32 3.43 6.72 -2.00
CA TYR A 32 2.61 7.06 -0.84
C TYR A 32 1.43 7.95 -1.24
N GLN A 33 1.70 8.95 -2.07
CA GLN A 33 0.66 9.87 -2.51
C GLN A 33 -0.44 9.13 -3.27
N TYR A 34 -0.07 8.25 -4.17
CA TYR A 34 -1.05 7.47 -4.92
C TYR A 34 -1.90 6.61 -3.99
N LEU A 35 -1.25 5.94 -3.03
CA LEU A 35 -1.98 5.08 -2.10
C LEU A 35 -2.92 5.89 -1.22
N ALA A 36 -2.46 7.04 -0.75
CA ALA A 36 -3.28 7.87 0.13
C ALA A 36 -4.46 8.48 -0.61
N GLU A 37 -4.22 9.02 -1.80
CA GLU A 37 -5.26 9.72 -2.54
C GLU A 37 -6.30 8.77 -3.12
N SER A 38 -5.90 7.57 -3.48
CA SER A 38 -6.83 6.58 -4.02
C SER A 38 -7.65 5.91 -2.93
N GLY A 39 -7.27 6.09 -1.67
CA GLY A 39 -7.94 5.43 -0.55
C GLY A 39 -7.42 4.03 -0.27
N VAL A 40 -6.52 3.52 -1.10
CA VAL A 40 -6.01 2.16 -0.93
C VAL A 40 -5.25 2.01 0.38
N LEU A 41 -4.52 3.03 0.79
CA LEU A 41 -3.76 2.96 2.03
C LEU A 41 -4.66 2.71 3.23
N ASP A 42 -5.70 3.53 3.39
CA ASP A 42 -6.58 3.43 4.55
C ASP A 42 -7.59 2.30 4.41
N GLU A 43 -8.19 2.17 3.23
CA GLU A 43 -9.30 1.24 3.06
C GLU A 43 -8.86 -0.19 2.87
N TYR A 44 -7.64 -0.39 2.38
CA TYR A 44 -7.18 -1.73 2.08
C TYR A 44 -5.96 -2.12 2.90
N ILE A 45 -4.88 -1.37 2.80
CA ILE A 45 -3.62 -1.77 3.44
C ILE A 45 -3.75 -1.78 4.95
N ILE A 46 -4.24 -0.70 5.54
CA ILE A 46 -4.35 -0.60 6.98
C ILE A 46 -5.51 -1.43 7.49
N SER A 47 -6.66 -1.32 6.84
CA SER A 47 -7.86 -2.03 7.30
C SER A 47 -7.74 -3.55 7.18
N CYS A 48 -6.99 -4.03 6.19
CA CYS A 48 -6.86 -5.47 5.96
C CYS A 48 -5.51 -6.01 6.41
N TYR A 49 -4.83 -5.28 7.31
CA TYR A 49 -3.51 -5.67 7.76
C TYR A 49 -3.44 -7.13 8.22
N GLU A 50 -4.44 -7.56 8.99
CA GLU A 50 -4.43 -8.92 9.54
C GLU A 50 -4.39 -9.98 8.45
N SER A 51 -5.07 -9.73 7.34
CA SER A 51 -5.07 -10.67 6.23
C SER A 51 -3.84 -10.51 5.35
N LEU A 52 -3.43 -9.27 5.12
CA LEU A 52 -2.37 -9.00 4.16
C LEU A 52 -0.98 -9.33 4.66
N HIS A 53 -0.73 -9.13 5.95
CA HIS A 53 0.64 -9.24 6.45
C HIS A 53 1.18 -10.68 6.41
N THR A 54 0.31 -11.66 6.19
CA THR A 54 0.73 -13.05 6.07
C THR A 54 1.02 -13.46 4.63
N LEU A 55 0.76 -12.58 3.68
CA LEU A 55 0.93 -12.89 2.27
C LEU A 55 2.35 -12.56 1.80
N GLY A 56 2.77 -13.21 0.73
CA GLY A 56 4.08 -12.99 0.17
C GLY A 56 4.21 -11.64 -0.52
N ARG A 57 5.44 -11.13 -0.57
CA ARG A 57 5.73 -9.83 -1.13
C ARG A 57 5.25 -9.70 -2.57
N GLU A 58 5.55 -10.69 -3.40
CA GLU A 58 5.20 -10.61 -4.82
C GLU A 58 3.70 -10.55 -5.01
N TYR A 59 2.97 -11.33 -4.22
CA TYR A 59 1.52 -11.32 -4.29
C TYR A 59 0.98 -9.95 -3.89
N LEU A 60 1.53 -9.40 -2.80
CA LEU A 60 1.08 -8.09 -2.30
C LEU A 60 1.31 -6.99 -3.32
N VAL A 61 2.49 -6.97 -3.94
CA VAL A 61 2.79 -5.94 -4.92
C VAL A 61 1.82 -6.03 -6.10
N LYS A 62 1.60 -7.23 -6.62
CA LYS A 62 0.68 -7.41 -7.73
C LYS A 62 -0.73 -7.02 -7.36
N ASP A 63 -1.18 -7.44 -6.18
CA ASP A 63 -2.55 -7.19 -5.74
C ASP A 63 -2.79 -5.69 -5.57
N ILE A 64 -1.88 -5.01 -4.90
CA ILE A 64 -2.05 -3.59 -4.60
C ILE A 64 -1.88 -2.73 -5.84
N THR A 65 -0.91 -3.05 -6.69
CA THR A 65 -0.76 -2.28 -7.94
C THR A 65 -1.95 -2.49 -8.86
N GLY A 66 -2.52 -3.70 -8.88
CA GLY A 66 -3.74 -3.96 -9.63
C GLY A 66 -4.91 -3.13 -9.12
N LEU A 67 -5.03 -3.02 -7.79
CA LEU A 67 -6.08 -2.23 -7.19
C LEU A 67 -5.91 -0.74 -7.51
N LEU A 68 -4.67 -0.25 -7.48
CA LEU A 68 -4.39 1.12 -7.86
C LEU A 68 -4.78 1.37 -9.33
N HIS A 69 -4.44 0.43 -10.18
CA HIS A 69 -4.79 0.54 -11.60
C HIS A 69 -6.30 0.61 -11.77
N ASP A 70 -7.05 -0.19 -11.01
CA ASP A 70 -8.50 -0.17 -11.08
C ASP A 70 -9.07 1.18 -10.64
N ARG A 71 -8.34 1.92 -9.83
CA ARG A 71 -8.76 3.23 -9.37
C ARG A 71 -8.19 4.36 -10.21
N GLY A 72 -7.63 4.02 -11.36
CA GLY A 72 -7.16 5.01 -12.32
C GLY A 72 -5.73 5.47 -12.12
N VAL A 73 -4.97 4.79 -11.30
CA VAL A 73 -3.57 5.13 -11.06
C VAL A 73 -2.69 4.32 -12.01
N VAL A 74 -1.85 5.00 -12.77
CA VAL A 74 -0.94 4.37 -13.71
C VAL A 74 0.46 4.36 -13.11
N LEU A 75 1.02 3.18 -12.93
CA LEU A 75 2.38 3.02 -12.39
C LEU A 75 3.34 2.57 -13.47
#